data_da6555e88a71faa18523dcabad306323
#
_entry.id   da6555e88a71faa18523dcabad306323
#
_cell.length_a   1.000
_cell.length_b   1.000
_cell.length_c   1.000
_cell.angle_alpha   90.00
_cell.angle_beta   90.00
_cell.angle_gamma   90.00
#
_symmetry.space_group_name_H-M   'P 1'
#
loop_
_entity.id
_entity.type
_entity.pdbx_description
1 polymer ?
#
loop_
_entity_poly.entity_id
_entity_poly.type
_entity_poly.pdbx_seq_one_letter_code
_entity_poly.pdbx_strand_id
1 'polypeptide(L)'
;QAVNRSSIPLRGRTMATLIGLLASSGLRSGEVVGLDRSDVDLTNGVLLVRKTKFRKDRLVPVHTTTQCALGCYARERDAAFPIPKDQAFFLSSRGNRLSATGLQNGFAEVRKLADFDGGKPLRPHDLRHRFAVTRLSLWHQQRADVQALLPLLATYLGHVSYSDTAYYLTGSAELLAIAAERAALDGGAA
;
A
#
# COMPACT_ATOMS: atom_id res chain seq x y z
N GLN A 1 36.67 6.95 1.26
CA GLN A 1 35.68 8.07 1.38
C GLN A 1 34.38 7.86 0.59
N ALA A 2 34.24 6.83 -0.25
CA ALA A 2 33.03 6.54 -1.04
C ALA A 2 31.94 5.78 -0.26
N VAL A 3 32.28 5.11 0.84
CA VAL A 3 31.38 4.18 1.56
C VAL A 3 30.34 4.92 2.42
N ASN A 4 30.58 6.17 2.79
CA ASN A 4 29.73 6.88 3.75
C ASN A 4 28.61 7.74 3.13
N ARG A 5 28.51 7.78 1.79
CA ARG A 5 27.47 8.53 1.09
C ARG A 5 26.22 7.72 0.72
N SER A 6 26.24 6.38 0.85
CA SER A 6 25.17 5.52 0.33
C SER A 6 24.05 5.19 1.33
N SER A 7 24.25 5.37 2.64
CA SER A 7 23.23 4.98 3.63
C SER A 7 22.09 5.99 3.81
N ILE A 8 22.36 7.28 3.65
CA ILE A 8 21.35 8.34 3.77
C ILE A 8 20.38 8.35 2.58
N PRO A 9 20.86 8.23 1.32
CA PRO A 9 19.97 8.13 0.16
C PRO A 9 19.02 6.95 0.22
N LEU A 10 19.46 5.77 0.69
CA LEU A 10 18.61 4.57 0.72
C LEU A 10 17.44 4.73 1.68
N ARG A 11 17.61 5.38 2.85
CA ARG A 11 16.51 5.58 3.82
C ARG A 11 15.34 6.36 3.20
N GLY A 12 15.63 7.46 2.53
CA GLY A 12 14.61 8.25 1.82
C GLY A 12 13.93 7.44 0.72
N ARG A 13 14.72 6.70 -0.07
CA ARG A 13 14.20 5.83 -1.13
C ARG A 13 13.36 4.68 -0.57
N THR A 14 13.82 4.04 0.53
CA THR A 14 13.05 3.01 1.23
C THR A 14 11.68 3.54 1.64
N MET A 15 11.63 4.70 2.29
CA MET A 15 10.36 5.29 2.75
C MET A 15 9.45 5.69 1.59
N ALA A 16 9.98 6.34 0.55
CA ALA A 16 9.20 6.74 -0.61
C ALA A 16 8.58 5.53 -1.33
N THR A 17 9.38 4.48 -1.57
CA THR A 17 8.89 3.26 -2.24
C THR A 17 7.87 2.52 -1.38
N LEU A 18 8.10 2.42 -0.08
CA LEU A 18 7.20 1.75 0.86
C LEU A 18 5.86 2.49 0.99
N ILE A 19 5.88 3.82 1.12
CA ILE A 19 4.66 4.64 1.16
C ILE A 19 3.90 4.52 -0.17
N GLY A 20 4.61 4.59 -1.30
CA GLY A 20 4.03 4.38 -2.61
C GLY A 20 3.37 3.01 -2.76
N LEU A 21 4.01 1.94 -2.28
CA LEU A 21 3.45 0.60 -2.27
C LEU A 21 2.19 0.51 -1.40
N LEU A 22 2.22 1.05 -0.17
CA LEU A 22 1.04 1.08 0.71
C LEU A 22 -0.13 1.81 0.06
N ALA A 23 0.13 2.98 -0.55
CA ALA A 23 -0.89 3.79 -1.20
C ALA A 23 -1.49 3.14 -2.45
N SER A 24 -0.66 2.44 -3.25
CA SER A 24 -1.08 1.84 -4.53
C SER A 24 -1.64 0.43 -4.42
N SER A 25 -1.39 -0.28 -3.32
CA SER A 25 -1.82 -1.68 -3.14
C SER A 25 -2.79 -1.88 -1.97
N GLY A 26 -2.88 -0.93 -1.05
CA GLY A 26 -3.69 -1.10 0.16
C GLY A 26 -3.21 -2.22 1.09
N LEU A 27 -1.99 -2.72 0.95
CA LEU A 27 -1.40 -3.71 1.85
C LEU A 27 -1.33 -3.21 3.29
N ARG A 28 -1.36 -4.13 4.27
CA ARG A 28 -1.13 -3.78 5.67
C ARG A 28 0.36 -3.47 5.89
N SER A 29 0.64 -2.53 6.79
CA SER A 29 2.02 -2.14 7.14
C SER A 29 2.89 -3.35 7.51
N GLY A 30 2.35 -4.28 8.31
CA GLY A 30 3.05 -5.50 8.69
C GLY A 30 3.32 -6.44 7.52
N GLU A 31 2.42 -6.50 6.53
CA GLU A 31 2.60 -7.29 5.32
C GLU A 31 3.75 -6.73 4.47
N VAL A 32 3.80 -5.41 4.32
CA VAL A 32 4.85 -4.74 3.52
C VAL A 32 6.24 -4.89 4.15
N VAL A 33 6.38 -4.65 5.46
CA VAL A 33 7.69 -4.84 6.13
C VAL A 33 8.07 -6.32 6.25
N GLY A 34 7.07 -7.21 6.16
CA GLY A 34 7.25 -8.67 6.18
C GLY A 34 7.74 -9.26 4.86
N LEU A 35 7.66 -8.53 3.74
CA LEU A 35 8.11 -9.04 2.43
C LEU A 35 9.58 -9.40 2.43
N ASP A 36 9.90 -10.60 1.93
CA ASP A 36 11.25 -10.99 1.59
C ASP A 36 11.58 -10.58 0.14
N ARG A 37 12.87 -10.55 -0.19
CA ARG A 37 13.34 -10.23 -1.56
C ARG A 37 12.77 -11.19 -2.59
N SER A 38 12.63 -12.46 -2.22
CA SER A 38 12.06 -13.53 -3.04
C SER A 38 10.55 -13.45 -3.19
N ASP A 39 9.84 -12.70 -2.33
CA ASP A 39 8.39 -12.53 -2.40
C ASP A 39 7.96 -11.47 -3.43
N VAL A 40 8.93 -10.74 -3.99
CA VAL A 40 8.67 -9.65 -4.94
C VAL A 40 9.09 -10.09 -6.34
N ASP A 41 8.11 -10.56 -7.12
CA ASP A 41 8.29 -10.88 -8.53
C ASP A 41 8.23 -9.61 -9.37
N LEU A 42 9.42 -9.07 -9.66
CA LEU A 42 9.58 -7.87 -10.47
C LEU A 42 9.36 -8.11 -11.97
N THR A 43 9.29 -9.35 -12.41
CA THR A 43 9.04 -9.70 -13.82
C THR A 43 7.55 -9.66 -14.11
N ASN A 44 6.76 -10.28 -13.26
CA ASN A 44 5.31 -10.39 -13.43
C ASN A 44 4.52 -9.32 -12.69
N GLY A 45 5.18 -8.49 -11.86
CA GLY A 45 4.50 -7.46 -11.05
C GLY A 45 3.59 -8.03 -9.97
N VAL A 46 4.05 -9.11 -9.28
CA VAL A 46 3.26 -9.83 -8.28
C VAL A 46 4.03 -9.91 -6.97
N LEU A 47 3.32 -9.70 -5.87
CA LEU A 47 3.85 -9.87 -4.51
C LEU A 47 3.24 -11.12 -3.87
N LEU A 48 4.06 -11.94 -3.24
CA LEU A 48 3.62 -13.04 -2.39
C LEU A 48 3.52 -12.55 -0.94
N VAL A 49 2.31 -12.34 -0.46
CA VAL A 49 2.05 -11.91 0.92
C VAL A 49 1.84 -13.16 1.78
N ARG A 50 2.83 -13.46 2.62
CA ARG A 50 2.84 -14.65 3.47
C ARG A 50 2.20 -14.41 4.82
N LYS A 51 1.74 -15.48 5.45
CA LYS A 51 1.33 -15.54 6.87
C LYS A 51 0.40 -14.40 7.26
N THR A 52 -0.64 -14.18 6.46
CA THR A 52 -1.71 -13.25 6.86
C THR A 52 -2.31 -13.69 8.21
N LYS A 53 -3.12 -12.85 8.85
CA LYS A 53 -3.74 -13.10 10.17
C LYS A 53 -4.35 -14.52 10.33
N PHE A 54 -4.63 -15.21 9.21
CA PHE A 54 -5.21 -16.56 9.14
C PHE A 54 -4.28 -17.61 8.53
N ARG A 55 -2.96 -17.36 8.51
CA ARG A 55 -1.93 -18.25 7.97
C ARG A 55 -2.14 -18.62 6.48
N LYS A 56 -2.89 -17.85 5.73
CA LYS A 56 -3.06 -18.03 4.28
C LYS A 56 -2.14 -17.08 3.53
N ASP A 57 -1.44 -17.60 2.56
CA ASP A 57 -0.65 -16.80 1.63
C ASP A 57 -1.58 -16.30 0.51
N ARG A 58 -1.26 -15.14 -0.06
CA ARG A 58 -1.97 -14.61 -1.23
C ARG A 58 -1.04 -13.91 -2.19
N LEU A 59 -1.36 -13.98 -3.47
CA LEU A 59 -0.71 -13.21 -4.52
C LEU A 59 -1.42 -11.85 -4.66
N VAL A 60 -0.62 -10.80 -4.73
CA VAL A 60 -1.10 -9.41 -4.87
C VAL A 60 -0.46 -8.82 -6.12
N PRO A 61 -1.19 -8.73 -7.26
CA PRO A 61 -0.70 -8.05 -8.43
C PRO A 61 -0.60 -6.54 -8.16
N VAL A 62 0.45 -5.91 -8.68
CA VAL A 62 0.66 -4.47 -8.58
C VAL A 62 0.69 -3.83 -9.96
N HIS A 63 0.30 -2.56 -10.03
CA HIS A 63 0.35 -1.80 -11.28
C HIS A 63 1.79 -1.63 -11.78
N THR A 64 1.98 -1.52 -13.09
CA THR A 64 3.29 -1.40 -13.75
C THR A 64 4.15 -0.25 -13.19
N THR A 65 3.53 0.88 -12.84
CA THR A 65 4.25 2.00 -12.21
C THR A 65 4.81 1.64 -10.84
N THR A 66 4.05 0.86 -10.04
CA THR A 66 4.50 0.33 -8.75
C THR A 66 5.61 -0.71 -8.94
N GLN A 67 5.45 -1.61 -9.90
CA GLN A 67 6.47 -2.59 -10.30
C GLN A 67 7.79 -1.89 -10.67
N CYS A 68 7.74 -0.85 -11.51
CA CYS A 68 8.91 -0.05 -11.87
C CYS A 68 9.58 0.59 -10.64
N ALA A 69 8.79 1.19 -9.74
CA ALA A 69 9.31 1.81 -8.52
C ALA A 69 9.98 0.77 -7.60
N LEU A 70 9.38 -0.41 -7.44
CA LEU A 70 9.96 -1.53 -6.70
C LEU A 70 11.27 -2.02 -7.34
N GLY A 71 11.32 -2.09 -8.68
CA GLY A 71 12.52 -2.46 -9.43
C GLY A 71 13.65 -1.46 -9.27
N CYS A 72 13.36 -0.15 -9.28
CA CYS A 72 14.35 0.89 -9.00
C CYS A 72 14.90 0.76 -7.58
N TYR A 73 14.01 0.61 -6.59
CA TYR A 73 14.41 0.40 -5.21
C TYR A 73 15.27 -0.86 -5.03
N ALA A 74 14.88 -1.98 -5.65
CA ALA A 74 15.61 -3.23 -5.55
C ALA A 74 17.07 -3.07 -6.04
N ARG A 75 17.28 -2.41 -7.19
CA ARG A 75 18.64 -2.13 -7.71
C ARG A 75 19.46 -1.28 -6.75
N GLU A 76 18.91 -0.19 -6.22
CA GLU A 76 19.60 0.68 -5.27
C GLU A 76 19.90 -0.04 -3.95
N ARG A 77 18.95 -0.84 -3.46
CA ARG A 77 19.08 -1.68 -2.27
C ARG A 77 20.20 -2.71 -2.43
N ASP A 78 20.19 -3.44 -3.54
CA ASP A 78 21.16 -4.52 -3.79
C ASP A 78 22.57 -3.94 -4.04
N ALA A 79 22.68 -2.72 -4.61
CA ALA A 79 23.94 -2.00 -4.72
C ALA A 79 24.46 -1.48 -3.37
N ALA A 80 23.55 -0.99 -2.50
CA ALA A 80 23.94 -0.50 -1.16
C ALA A 80 24.27 -1.62 -0.18
N PHE A 81 23.62 -2.77 -0.32
CA PHE A 81 23.82 -3.95 0.51
C PHE A 81 23.94 -5.20 -0.35
N PRO A 82 25.10 -5.45 -0.98
CA PRO A 82 25.34 -6.65 -1.79
C PRO A 82 25.17 -7.95 -1.00
N ILE A 83 25.50 -7.92 0.29
CA ILE A 83 25.31 -9.01 1.25
C ILE A 83 24.49 -8.45 2.42
N PRO A 84 23.15 -8.41 2.30
CA PRO A 84 22.31 -7.87 3.35
C PRO A 84 22.29 -8.81 4.57
N LYS A 85 22.07 -8.24 5.76
CA LYS A 85 21.95 -9.01 7.00
C LYS A 85 20.63 -9.75 7.15
N ASP A 86 19.65 -9.42 6.29
CA ASP A 86 18.31 -10.00 6.31
C ASP A 86 17.81 -10.18 4.87
N GLN A 87 16.99 -11.20 4.63
CA GLN A 87 16.36 -11.46 3.33
C GLN A 87 15.23 -10.48 3.00
N ALA A 88 14.93 -9.53 3.87
CA ALA A 88 13.86 -8.56 3.70
C ALA A 88 13.98 -7.77 2.41
N PHE A 89 12.86 -7.50 1.76
CA PHE A 89 12.81 -6.58 0.63
C PHE A 89 13.12 -5.16 1.08
N PHE A 90 12.47 -4.67 2.13
CA PHE A 90 12.70 -3.34 2.69
C PHE A 90 13.73 -3.37 3.81
N LEU A 91 14.88 -2.72 3.57
CA LEU A 91 15.99 -2.66 4.52
C LEU A 91 16.03 -1.31 5.26
N SER A 92 16.46 -1.39 6.51
CA SER A 92 16.88 -0.24 7.30
C SER A 92 18.23 0.29 6.80
N SER A 93 18.67 1.45 7.29
CA SER A 93 20.01 2.00 7.02
C SER A 93 21.17 1.12 7.51
N ARG A 94 20.89 0.06 8.28
CA ARG A 94 21.87 -0.89 8.79
C ARG A 94 21.91 -2.23 8.04
N GLY A 95 21.10 -2.36 6.98
CA GLY A 95 20.99 -3.60 6.17
C GLY A 95 20.16 -4.71 6.82
N ASN A 96 19.45 -4.44 7.93
CA ASN A 96 18.48 -5.35 8.52
C ASN A 96 17.09 -5.06 8.00
N ARG A 97 16.12 -5.98 8.19
CA ARG A 97 14.71 -5.75 7.94
C ARG A 97 14.23 -4.43 8.56
N LEU A 98 13.49 -3.64 7.80
CA LEU A 98 12.81 -2.47 8.37
C LEU A 98 11.76 -2.94 9.37
N SER A 99 11.85 -2.48 10.61
CA SER A 99 10.88 -2.82 11.66
C SER A 99 9.57 -2.02 11.50
N ALA A 100 8.48 -2.51 12.10
CA ALA A 100 7.23 -1.77 12.16
C ALA A 100 7.39 -0.39 12.81
N THR A 101 8.20 -0.30 13.89
CA THR A 101 8.54 0.98 14.53
C THR A 101 9.34 1.88 13.60
N GLY A 102 10.29 1.32 12.84
CA GLY A 102 11.07 2.06 11.83
C GLY A 102 10.18 2.65 10.74
N LEU A 103 9.17 1.90 10.29
CA LEU A 103 8.15 2.39 9.37
C LEU A 103 7.35 3.55 9.98
N GLN A 104 6.83 3.38 11.21
CA GLN A 104 6.03 4.41 11.88
C GLN A 104 6.81 5.72 12.05
N ASN A 105 8.06 5.63 12.52
CA ASN A 105 8.92 6.79 12.71
C ASN A 105 9.27 7.47 11.38
N GLY A 106 9.62 6.70 10.35
CA GLY A 106 9.91 7.23 9.02
C GLY A 106 8.68 7.88 8.38
N PHE A 107 7.50 7.29 8.54
CA PHE A 107 6.24 7.89 8.05
C PHE A 107 5.92 9.21 8.77
N ALA A 108 6.11 9.26 10.10
CA ALA A 108 5.92 10.48 10.88
C ALA A 108 6.88 11.60 10.46
N GLU A 109 8.14 11.25 10.14
CA GLU A 109 9.13 12.20 9.61
C GLU A 109 8.72 12.75 8.23
N VAL A 110 8.30 11.87 7.30
CA VAL A 110 7.81 12.30 5.98
C VAL A 110 6.58 13.20 6.11
N ARG A 111 5.64 12.87 7.01
CA ARG A 111 4.47 13.70 7.25
C ARG A 111 4.83 15.10 7.73
N LYS A 112 5.78 15.24 8.66
CA LYS A 112 6.29 16.54 9.12
C LYS A 112 6.93 17.34 8.00
N LEU A 113 7.76 16.69 7.17
CA LEU A 113 8.42 17.35 6.04
C LEU A 113 7.43 17.81 4.97
N ALA A 114 6.29 17.13 4.83
CA ALA A 114 5.24 17.48 3.88
C ALA A 114 4.20 18.46 4.45
N ASP A 115 4.39 18.95 5.68
CA ASP A 115 3.49 19.87 6.39
C ASP A 115 2.02 19.36 6.47
N PHE A 116 1.87 18.05 6.63
CA PHE A 116 0.57 17.38 6.76
C PHE A 116 0.07 17.34 8.22
N ASP A 117 0.31 18.39 9.02
CA ASP A 117 -0.06 18.43 10.44
C ASP A 117 -1.42 19.10 10.71
N GLY A 118 -2.23 19.36 9.67
CA GLY A 118 -3.57 19.94 9.80
C GLY A 118 -4.62 18.91 10.27
N GLY A 119 -4.79 18.68 11.57
CA GLY A 119 -5.85 17.84 12.12
C GLY A 119 -5.37 16.50 12.67
N LYS A 120 -6.19 15.42 12.52
CA LYS A 120 -5.81 14.08 12.99
C LYS A 120 -4.59 13.56 12.22
N PRO A 121 -3.51 13.15 12.93
CA PRO A 121 -2.29 12.73 12.26
C PRO A 121 -2.51 11.47 11.42
N LEU A 122 -2.18 11.56 10.13
CA LEU A 122 -2.20 10.43 9.19
C LEU A 122 -1.30 9.29 9.67
N ARG A 123 -1.77 8.06 9.50
CA ARG A 123 -1.05 6.82 9.83
C ARG A 123 -0.86 5.98 8.57
N PRO A 124 0.12 5.08 8.51
CA PRO A 124 0.27 4.17 7.37
C PRO A 124 -0.99 3.36 7.03
N HIS A 125 -1.83 3.05 8.04
CA HIS A 125 -3.09 2.32 7.82
C HIS A 125 -4.14 3.15 7.07
N ASP A 126 -4.09 4.47 7.18
CA ASP A 126 -5.05 5.36 6.52
C ASP A 126 -4.83 5.35 4.98
N LEU A 127 -3.62 4.99 4.50
CA LEU A 127 -3.34 4.75 3.08
C LEU A 127 -4.14 3.56 2.53
N ARG A 128 -4.29 2.51 3.31
CA ARG A 128 -5.11 1.35 2.93
C ARG A 128 -6.59 1.72 2.85
N HIS A 129 -7.09 2.49 3.81
CA HIS A 129 -8.45 3.03 3.75
C HIS A 129 -8.65 3.86 2.48
N ARG A 130 -7.75 4.79 2.21
CA ARG A 130 -7.79 5.62 0.99
C ARG A 130 -7.77 4.79 -0.28
N PHE A 131 -6.93 3.76 -0.37
CA PHE A 131 -6.88 2.83 -1.50
C PHE A 131 -8.26 2.19 -1.74
N ALA A 132 -8.88 1.63 -0.69
CA ALA A 132 -10.18 0.96 -0.81
C ALA A 132 -11.27 1.93 -1.27
N VAL A 133 -11.36 3.11 -0.65
CA VAL A 133 -12.35 4.14 -1.02
C VAL A 133 -12.14 4.61 -2.46
N THR A 134 -10.89 4.92 -2.84
CA THR A 134 -10.58 5.34 -4.22
C THR A 134 -10.97 4.27 -5.24
N ARG A 135 -10.73 2.98 -4.94
CA ARG A 135 -11.11 1.89 -5.84
C ARG A 135 -12.63 1.80 -6.02
N LEU A 136 -13.37 1.89 -4.92
CA LEU A 136 -14.84 1.88 -4.94
C LEU A 136 -15.39 3.10 -5.67
N SER A 137 -14.85 4.30 -5.43
CA SER A 137 -15.25 5.54 -6.13
C SER A 137 -15.04 5.42 -7.63
N LEU A 138 -13.90 4.90 -8.08
CA LEU A 138 -13.63 4.66 -9.50
C LEU A 138 -14.62 3.68 -10.12
N TRP A 139 -14.95 2.57 -9.45
CA TRP A 139 -15.94 1.61 -9.95
C TRP A 139 -17.34 2.22 -10.05
N HIS A 140 -17.72 3.01 -9.06
CA HIS A 140 -18.97 3.78 -9.13
C HIS A 140 -18.97 4.73 -10.32
N GLN A 141 -17.92 5.50 -10.54
CA GLN A 141 -17.82 6.45 -11.68
C GLN A 141 -17.86 5.71 -13.03
N GLN A 142 -17.26 4.53 -13.12
CA GLN A 142 -17.24 3.68 -14.29
C GLN A 142 -18.56 2.89 -14.52
N ARG A 143 -19.55 3.07 -13.65
CA ARG A 143 -20.82 2.31 -13.65
C ARG A 143 -20.62 0.78 -13.58
N ALA A 144 -19.52 0.32 -12.98
CA ALA A 144 -19.26 -1.09 -12.77
C ALA A 144 -20.21 -1.68 -11.73
N ASP A 145 -20.43 -2.99 -11.79
CA ASP A 145 -21.17 -3.72 -10.76
C ASP A 145 -20.31 -3.85 -9.50
N VAL A 146 -20.45 -2.88 -8.60
CA VAL A 146 -19.67 -2.82 -7.35
C VAL A 146 -19.97 -4.02 -6.47
N GLN A 147 -21.20 -4.55 -6.47
CA GLN A 147 -21.58 -5.71 -5.67
C GLN A 147 -20.82 -6.97 -6.11
N ALA A 148 -20.69 -7.18 -7.41
CA ALA A 148 -19.91 -8.29 -7.96
C ALA A 148 -18.41 -8.14 -7.73
N LEU A 149 -17.89 -6.89 -7.66
CA LEU A 149 -16.46 -6.61 -7.48
C LEU A 149 -16.00 -6.57 -6.01
N LEU A 150 -16.91 -6.37 -5.05
CA LEU A 150 -16.56 -6.30 -3.63
C LEU A 150 -15.85 -7.57 -3.08
N PRO A 151 -16.28 -8.81 -3.41
CA PRO A 151 -15.58 -10.02 -2.99
C PRO A 151 -14.14 -10.08 -3.50
N LEU A 152 -13.89 -9.59 -4.73
CA LEU A 152 -12.54 -9.53 -5.31
C LEU A 152 -11.67 -8.54 -4.53
N LEU A 153 -12.21 -7.36 -4.19
CA LEU A 153 -11.50 -6.38 -3.36
C LEU A 153 -11.20 -6.94 -1.96
N ALA A 154 -12.16 -7.62 -1.35
CA ALA A 154 -11.98 -8.27 -0.06
C ALA A 154 -10.84 -9.29 -0.10
N THR A 155 -10.82 -10.14 -1.11
CA THR A 155 -9.77 -11.15 -1.34
C THR A 155 -8.40 -10.46 -1.57
N TYR A 156 -8.35 -9.47 -2.43
CA TYR A 156 -7.14 -8.69 -2.72
C TYR A 156 -6.56 -8.05 -1.45
N LEU A 157 -7.42 -7.40 -0.65
CA LEU A 157 -7.03 -6.80 0.62
C LEU A 157 -6.73 -7.84 1.71
N GLY A 158 -7.15 -9.09 1.57
CA GLY A 158 -7.01 -10.13 2.59
C GLY A 158 -7.91 -9.85 3.81
N HIS A 159 -9.14 -9.42 3.57
CA HIS A 159 -10.19 -9.37 4.59
C HIS A 159 -10.76 -10.76 4.82
N VAL A 160 -11.04 -11.09 6.07
CA VAL A 160 -11.63 -12.37 6.46
C VAL A 160 -13.14 -12.32 6.34
N SER A 161 -13.70 -11.18 6.71
CA SER A 161 -15.12 -10.92 6.62
C SER A 161 -15.41 -9.96 5.47
N TYR A 162 -16.47 -10.26 4.72
CA TYR A 162 -17.01 -9.36 3.74
C TYR A 162 -17.42 -8.01 4.37
N SER A 163 -17.89 -8.03 5.62
CA SER A 163 -18.27 -6.83 6.38
C SER A 163 -17.12 -5.83 6.53
N ASP A 164 -15.86 -6.31 6.60
CA ASP A 164 -14.68 -5.42 6.69
C ASP A 164 -14.49 -4.59 5.41
N THR A 165 -14.95 -5.11 4.26
CA THR A 165 -14.90 -4.39 2.99
C THR A 165 -16.18 -3.57 2.77
N ALA A 166 -17.33 -4.09 3.15
CA ALA A 166 -18.61 -3.39 3.08
C ALA A 166 -18.63 -2.13 3.94
N TYR A 167 -17.88 -2.11 5.05
CA TYR A 167 -17.69 -0.92 5.88
C TYR A 167 -17.21 0.30 5.08
N TYR A 168 -16.40 0.11 4.04
CA TYR A 168 -15.95 1.21 3.20
C TYR A 168 -17.08 1.84 2.37
N LEU A 169 -18.15 1.09 2.06
CA LEU A 169 -19.30 1.61 1.33
C LEU A 169 -20.16 2.56 2.17
N THR A 170 -20.29 2.26 3.45
CA THR A 170 -21.18 3.01 4.36
C THR A 170 -20.45 4.10 5.14
N GLY A 171 -19.14 3.99 5.30
CA GLY A 171 -18.33 4.89 6.13
C GLY A 171 -17.67 6.05 5.39
N SER A 172 -17.83 6.18 4.07
CA SER A 172 -17.18 7.23 3.28
C SER A 172 -18.17 8.27 2.78
N ALA A 173 -18.03 9.50 3.24
CA ALA A 173 -18.83 10.64 2.76
C ALA A 173 -18.68 10.85 1.24
N GLU A 174 -17.50 10.55 0.69
CA GLU A 174 -17.21 10.62 -0.75
C GLU A 174 -18.08 9.62 -1.55
N LEU A 175 -18.21 8.39 -1.07
CA LEU A 175 -19.05 7.37 -1.72
C LEU A 175 -20.55 7.67 -1.56
N LEU A 176 -20.95 8.19 -0.40
CA LEU A 176 -22.33 8.61 -0.17
C LEU A 176 -22.72 9.79 -1.07
N ALA A 177 -21.83 10.75 -1.30
CA ALA A 177 -22.05 11.85 -2.24
C ALA A 177 -22.24 11.34 -3.68
N ILE A 178 -21.36 10.44 -4.14
CA ILE A 178 -21.47 9.82 -5.48
C ILE A 178 -22.78 9.04 -5.61
N ALA A 179 -23.21 8.31 -4.59
CA ALA A 179 -24.46 7.57 -4.60
C ALA A 179 -25.68 8.51 -4.65
N ALA A 180 -25.64 9.63 -3.90
CA ALA A 180 -26.70 10.63 -3.90
C ALA A 180 -26.82 11.33 -5.27
N GLU A 181 -25.71 11.73 -5.89
CA GLU A 181 -25.70 12.30 -7.25
C GLU A 181 -26.30 11.35 -8.28
N ARG A 182 -26.00 10.04 -8.18
CA ARG A 182 -26.59 9.04 -9.08
C ARG A 182 -28.09 8.89 -8.90
N ALA A 183 -28.53 8.77 -7.66
CA ALA A 183 -29.97 8.67 -7.36
C ALA A 183 -30.75 9.88 -7.91
N ALA A 184 -30.15 11.08 -7.86
CA ALA A 184 -30.74 12.29 -8.43
C ALA A 184 -30.82 12.25 -9.97
N LEU A 185 -29.82 11.68 -10.65
CA LEU A 185 -29.82 11.52 -12.11
C LEU A 185 -30.77 10.44 -12.58
N ASP A 186 -30.89 9.33 -11.87
CA ASP A 186 -31.79 8.22 -12.22
C ASP A 186 -33.24 8.53 -11.83
N GLY A 187 -33.50 9.36 -10.79
CA GLY A 187 -34.82 9.79 -10.36
C GLY A 187 -35.42 10.96 -11.15
N GLY A 188 -34.64 11.63 -11.99
CA GLY A 188 -35.09 12.74 -12.85
C GLY A 188 -35.63 12.31 -14.24
N ALA A 189 -35.69 10.99 -14.51
CA ALA A 189 -36.15 10.41 -15.77
C ALA A 189 -37.59 9.79 -15.70
N ALA A 190 -38.40 10.22 -14.71
CA ALA A 190 -39.80 9.79 -14.56
C ALA A 190 -40.79 10.91 -14.88
#